data_581746fe729ed2a5021438fbc345686b
#
_entry.id   581746fe729ed2a5021438fbc345686b
#
_cell.length_a   1.000
_cell.length_b   1.000
_cell.length_c   1.000
_cell.angle_alpha   90.00
_cell.angle_beta   90.00
_cell.angle_gamma   90.00
#
_symmetry.space_group_name_H-M   'P 1'
#
loop_
_entity.id
_entity.type
_entity.pdbx_description
1 polymer ?
#
loop_
_entity_poly.entity_id
_entity_poly.type
_entity_poly.pdbx_seq_one_letter_code
_entity_poly.pdbx_strand_id
1 'polypeptide(L)'
;METIKVLAINTSPRKGRNTEQLLDEILAGCRSFGDEGSLSVETKLTGVCQADPEDFKLCRGCWACAKTGKCVCGDDFIKRIYDDIARSDVVVWGVPVYFYSVPAQCKAIMDRALAYMPVGNGKVSATGLTCGSAGVLSTLQAMQSFYSCNDFVDTGWVATYGKTKDKEKGKEVAFDLGRKAVRMAAILKAAREKAEEDGDEALLKDLEHTNHFAYGTHTF
;
A
#
# COMPACT_ATOMS: atom_id res chain seq x y z
N MET A 1 7.09 -15.25 -18.81
CA MET A 1 6.85 -15.53 -17.38
C MET A 1 6.18 -14.31 -16.81
N GLU A 2 5.03 -14.49 -16.21
CA GLU A 2 4.27 -13.38 -15.64
C GLU A 2 5.00 -12.81 -14.42
N THR A 3 5.00 -11.47 -14.27
CA THR A 3 5.71 -10.80 -13.19
C THR A 3 4.72 -10.10 -12.26
N ILE A 4 4.84 -10.36 -10.96
CA ILE A 4 4.15 -9.62 -9.90
C ILE A 4 5.09 -8.54 -9.37
N LYS A 5 4.65 -7.29 -9.42
CA LYS A 5 5.40 -6.12 -8.96
C LYS A 5 4.96 -5.71 -7.57
N VAL A 6 5.88 -5.72 -6.63
CA VAL A 6 5.66 -5.39 -5.22
C VAL A 6 6.35 -4.08 -4.88
N LEU A 7 5.58 -3.10 -4.44
CA LEU A 7 6.08 -1.85 -3.88
C LEU A 7 5.96 -1.89 -2.35
N ALA A 8 7.07 -1.71 -1.63
CA ALA A 8 7.04 -1.43 -0.21
C ALA A 8 7.25 0.06 0.05
N ILE A 9 6.37 0.68 0.83
CA ILE A 9 6.44 2.08 1.21
C ILE A 9 6.78 2.18 2.69
N ASN A 10 8.01 2.56 3.00
CA ASN A 10 8.45 2.81 4.37
C ASN A 10 8.08 4.24 4.79
N THR A 11 7.04 4.39 5.61
CA THR A 11 6.59 5.71 6.08
C THR A 11 7.32 6.19 7.36
N SER A 12 8.33 5.44 7.81
CA SER A 12 9.20 5.86 8.91
C SER A 12 10.20 6.91 8.45
N PRO A 13 10.36 8.03 9.18
CA PRO A 13 11.43 8.99 8.90
C PRO A 13 12.84 8.46 9.24
N ARG A 14 12.94 7.28 9.85
CA ARG A 14 14.20 6.67 10.29
C ARG A 14 14.62 5.53 9.37
N LYS A 15 15.72 5.72 8.65
CA LYS A 15 16.32 4.71 7.77
C LYS A 15 16.90 3.53 8.57
N GLY A 16 16.77 2.31 8.07
CA GLY A 16 17.38 1.09 8.62
C GLY A 16 16.86 0.67 10.00
N ARG A 17 15.69 1.18 10.41
CA ARG A 17 15.12 0.89 11.74
C ARG A 17 13.97 -0.13 11.65
N ASN A 18 13.31 -0.34 12.76
CA ASN A 18 12.31 -1.41 12.96
C ASN A 18 11.31 -1.55 11.81
N THR A 19 10.78 -0.44 11.28
CA THR A 19 9.80 -0.48 10.19
C THR A 19 10.40 -1.02 8.90
N GLU A 20 11.61 -0.58 8.56
CA GLU A 20 12.31 -1.07 7.37
C GLU A 20 12.68 -2.56 7.53
N GLN A 21 13.18 -2.96 8.70
CA GLN A 21 13.47 -4.36 9.02
C GLN A 21 12.23 -5.27 8.91
N LEU A 22 11.06 -4.77 9.33
CA LEU A 22 9.81 -5.51 9.17
C LEU A 22 9.38 -5.62 7.71
N LEU A 23 9.56 -4.55 6.93
CA LEU A 23 9.32 -4.56 5.49
C LEU A 23 10.26 -5.52 4.76
N ASP A 24 11.54 -5.59 5.16
CA ASP A 24 12.52 -6.52 4.57
C ASP A 24 12.07 -7.97 4.72
N GLU A 25 11.49 -8.35 5.87
CA GLU A 25 10.95 -9.70 6.10
C GLU A 25 9.69 -9.95 5.24
N ILE A 26 8.78 -8.97 5.12
CA ILE A 26 7.62 -9.10 4.22
C ILE A 26 8.08 -9.26 2.77
N LEU A 27 9.04 -8.45 2.33
CA LEU A 27 9.59 -8.54 0.98
C LEU A 27 10.37 -9.84 0.73
N ALA A 28 11.03 -10.39 1.76
CA ALA A 28 11.63 -11.71 1.67
C ALA A 28 10.57 -12.79 1.41
N GLY A 29 9.43 -12.72 2.10
CA GLY A 29 8.28 -13.59 1.85
C GLY A 29 7.72 -13.43 0.43
N CYS A 30 7.63 -12.20 -0.08
CA CYS A 30 7.20 -11.95 -1.46
C CYS A 30 8.13 -12.63 -2.47
N ARG A 31 9.44 -12.45 -2.31
CA ARG A 31 10.44 -13.04 -3.22
C ARG A 31 10.44 -14.56 -3.17
N SER A 32 10.35 -15.16 -1.96
CA SER A 32 10.32 -16.61 -1.83
C SER A 32 9.15 -17.27 -2.56
N PHE A 33 8.03 -16.58 -2.70
CA PHE A 33 6.92 -17.08 -3.50
C PHE A 33 7.28 -17.19 -4.99
N GLY A 34 8.04 -16.22 -5.52
CA GLY A 34 8.54 -16.26 -6.90
C GLY A 34 9.53 -17.39 -7.15
N ASP A 35 10.37 -17.71 -6.15
CA ASP A 35 11.39 -18.78 -6.26
C ASP A 35 10.79 -20.19 -6.35
N GLU A 36 9.57 -20.39 -5.85
CA GLU A 36 8.89 -21.70 -5.80
C GLU A 36 7.98 -21.95 -7.01
N GLY A 37 7.73 -20.95 -7.85
CA GLY A 37 6.67 -21.00 -8.85
C GLY A 37 7.06 -20.65 -10.27
N SER A 38 6.05 -20.59 -11.13
CA SER A 38 6.13 -20.15 -12.52
C SER A 38 6.07 -18.61 -12.67
N LEU A 39 5.97 -17.87 -11.57
CA LEU A 39 5.86 -16.41 -11.53
C LEU A 39 7.20 -15.76 -11.18
N SER A 40 7.49 -14.61 -11.77
CA SER A 40 8.57 -13.74 -11.32
C SER A 40 8.04 -12.71 -10.32
N VAL A 41 8.83 -12.35 -9.30
CA VAL A 41 8.47 -11.31 -8.33
C VAL A 41 9.54 -10.22 -8.31
N GLU A 42 9.15 -9.01 -8.68
CA GLU A 42 10.00 -7.82 -8.58
C GLU A 42 9.62 -7.01 -7.36
N THR A 43 10.61 -6.64 -6.54
CA THR A 43 10.36 -5.86 -5.32
C THR A 43 11.07 -4.52 -5.36
N LYS A 44 10.37 -3.46 -4.95
CA LYS A 44 10.90 -2.11 -4.77
C LYS A 44 10.59 -1.61 -3.36
N LEU A 45 11.57 -1.03 -2.67
CA LEU A 45 11.39 -0.33 -1.40
C LEU A 45 11.59 1.17 -1.62
N THR A 46 10.60 1.98 -1.25
CA THR A 46 10.66 3.45 -1.25
C THR A 46 10.42 3.95 0.17
N GLY A 47 11.31 4.79 0.70
CA GLY A 47 11.19 5.30 2.08
C GLY A 47 11.07 6.82 2.12
N VAL A 48 10.14 7.34 2.94
CA VAL A 48 9.98 8.79 3.17
C VAL A 48 11.22 9.45 3.75
N CYS A 49 12.10 8.67 4.41
CA CYS A 49 13.40 9.15 4.88
C CYS A 49 14.38 9.48 3.76
N GLN A 50 14.07 9.15 2.51
CA GLN A 50 14.86 9.45 1.32
C GLN A 50 14.38 10.73 0.62
N ALA A 51 13.22 11.27 1.04
CA ALA A 51 12.68 12.49 0.46
C ALA A 51 13.44 13.72 0.93
N ASP A 52 13.75 14.61 0.01
CA ASP A 52 14.13 15.97 0.37
C ASP A 52 12.91 16.67 1.00
N PRO A 53 13.05 17.37 2.14
CA PRO A 53 11.95 18.10 2.76
C PRO A 53 11.23 19.08 1.80
N GLU A 54 11.95 19.71 0.89
CA GLU A 54 11.37 20.63 -0.11
C GLU A 54 10.58 19.89 -1.20
N ASP A 55 10.91 18.62 -1.43
CA ASP A 55 10.27 17.76 -2.41
C ASP A 55 9.10 16.92 -1.83
N PHE A 56 8.81 17.08 -0.53
CA PHE A 56 7.73 16.39 0.17
C PHE A 56 6.58 17.35 0.47
N LYS A 57 5.72 17.60 -0.54
CA LYS A 57 4.69 18.65 -0.47
C LYS A 57 3.37 18.12 0.10
N LEU A 58 2.88 18.79 1.13
CA LEU A 58 1.61 18.46 1.79
C LEU A 58 0.40 18.84 0.93
N CYS A 59 -0.73 18.16 1.13
CA CYS A 59 -1.99 18.53 0.53
C CYS A 59 -2.42 19.93 1.00
N ARG A 60 -2.83 20.79 0.06
CA ARG A 60 -3.25 22.18 0.33
C ARG A 60 -4.76 22.31 0.52
N GLY A 61 -5.53 21.23 0.41
CA GLY A 61 -6.99 21.27 0.49
C GLY A 61 -7.66 22.12 -0.59
N CYS A 62 -7.01 22.36 -1.72
CA CYS A 62 -7.46 23.30 -2.75
C CYS A 62 -8.50 22.76 -3.72
N TRP A 63 -8.83 21.47 -3.66
CA TRP A 63 -9.80 20.76 -4.50
C TRP A 63 -9.55 20.83 -6.02
N ALA A 64 -8.41 21.34 -6.47
CA ALA A 64 -8.11 21.43 -7.90
C ALA A 64 -8.09 20.02 -8.55
N CYS A 65 -7.62 19.01 -7.84
CA CYS A 65 -7.56 17.63 -8.34
C CYS A 65 -8.96 17.05 -8.62
N ALA A 66 -9.98 17.39 -7.83
CA ALA A 66 -11.36 16.97 -8.08
C ALA A 66 -11.92 17.51 -9.41
N LYS A 67 -11.41 18.68 -9.87
CA LYS A 67 -11.84 19.32 -11.12
C LYS A 67 -10.99 18.93 -12.32
N THR A 68 -9.68 18.74 -12.12
CA THR A 68 -8.70 18.61 -13.21
C THR A 68 -8.09 17.22 -13.31
N GLY A 69 -8.33 16.32 -12.33
CA GLY A 69 -7.65 15.04 -12.22
C GLY A 69 -6.15 15.15 -11.91
N LYS A 70 -5.65 16.36 -11.55
CA LYS A 70 -4.23 16.59 -11.32
C LYS A 70 -3.98 17.37 -10.03
N CYS A 71 -2.96 16.95 -9.27
CA CYS A 71 -2.54 17.66 -8.07
C CYS A 71 -1.70 18.91 -8.42
N VAL A 72 -2.03 20.04 -7.81
CA VAL A 72 -1.29 21.33 -7.99
C VAL A 72 0.12 21.31 -7.39
N CYS A 73 0.44 20.33 -6.55
CA CYS A 73 1.79 20.19 -5.99
C CYS A 73 2.84 19.79 -7.05
N GLY A 74 2.38 19.35 -8.23
CA GLY A 74 3.25 19.01 -9.36
C GLY A 74 4.03 17.71 -9.15
N ASP A 75 5.18 17.60 -9.80
CA ASP A 75 6.06 16.43 -9.72
C ASP A 75 6.94 16.52 -8.46
N ASP A 76 6.57 15.76 -7.44
CA ASP A 76 7.26 15.69 -6.16
C ASP A 76 7.36 14.23 -5.66
N PHE A 77 7.98 14.05 -4.49
CA PHE A 77 8.19 12.71 -3.92
C PHE A 77 6.88 11.93 -3.74
N ILE A 78 5.80 12.59 -3.28
CA ILE A 78 4.50 11.92 -3.08
C ILE A 78 3.90 11.51 -4.42
N LYS A 79 3.99 12.36 -5.45
CA LYS A 79 3.53 11.98 -6.80
C LYS A 79 4.28 10.74 -7.30
N ARG A 80 5.59 10.69 -7.14
CA ARG A 80 6.39 9.52 -7.56
C ARG A 80 5.99 8.23 -6.81
N ILE A 81 5.59 8.33 -5.51
CA ILE A 81 5.00 7.20 -4.80
C ILE A 81 3.72 6.72 -5.51
N TYR A 82 2.82 7.62 -5.89
CA TYR A 82 1.60 7.23 -6.60
C TYR A 82 1.86 6.68 -8.00
N ASP A 83 2.87 7.19 -8.71
CA ASP A 83 3.31 6.63 -9.99
C ASP A 83 3.85 5.19 -9.81
N ASP A 84 4.54 4.93 -8.70
CA ASP A 84 5.01 3.58 -8.35
C ASP A 84 3.85 2.66 -7.94
N ILE A 85 2.88 3.14 -7.16
CA ILE A 85 1.66 2.38 -6.83
C ILE A 85 0.92 2.01 -8.11
N ALA A 86 0.76 2.94 -9.05
CA ALA A 86 0.07 2.67 -10.32
C ALA A 86 0.69 1.50 -11.11
N ARG A 87 2.01 1.33 -11.01
CA ARG A 87 2.77 0.26 -11.70
C ARG A 87 2.90 -1.05 -10.91
N SER A 88 2.38 -1.10 -9.69
CA SER A 88 2.52 -2.25 -8.79
C SER A 88 1.25 -3.08 -8.76
N ASP A 89 1.39 -4.37 -8.49
CA ASP A 89 0.29 -5.32 -8.22
C ASP A 89 0.04 -5.45 -6.71
N VAL A 90 1.09 -5.29 -5.90
CA VAL A 90 1.07 -5.36 -4.43
C VAL A 90 1.69 -4.09 -3.85
N VAL A 91 1.03 -3.51 -2.84
CA VAL A 91 1.55 -2.37 -2.08
C VAL A 91 1.65 -2.73 -0.60
N VAL A 92 2.86 -2.81 -0.09
CA VAL A 92 3.14 -3.10 1.31
C VAL A 92 3.45 -1.79 2.04
N TRP A 93 2.66 -1.46 3.06
CA TRP A 93 2.85 -0.26 3.85
C TRP A 93 3.58 -0.57 5.16
N GLY A 94 4.74 0.02 5.35
CA GLY A 94 5.48 0.01 6.62
C GLY A 94 5.14 1.25 7.44
N VAL A 95 4.45 1.06 8.56
CA VAL A 95 3.87 2.16 9.34
C VAL A 95 4.32 2.12 10.79
N PRO A 96 5.16 3.04 11.25
CA PRO A 96 5.42 3.20 12.67
C PRO A 96 4.23 3.88 13.34
N VAL A 97 3.88 3.41 14.54
CA VAL A 97 2.81 4.03 15.34
C VAL A 97 3.36 5.25 16.06
N TYR A 98 2.85 6.42 15.75
CA TYR A 98 3.19 7.68 16.43
C TYR A 98 1.94 8.29 17.05
N PHE A 99 1.94 8.47 18.36
CA PHE A 99 0.79 9.00 19.11
C PHE A 99 -0.53 8.33 18.71
N TYR A 100 -0.55 6.99 18.76
CA TYR A 100 -1.72 6.16 18.50
C TYR A 100 -2.26 6.23 17.06
N SER A 101 -1.47 6.71 16.10
CA SER A 101 -1.91 6.85 14.70
C SER A 101 -0.76 6.66 13.72
N VAL A 102 -1.06 6.82 12.44
CA VAL A 102 -0.04 6.88 11.37
C VAL A 102 0.86 8.11 11.56
N PRO A 103 2.14 8.04 11.18
CA PRO A 103 3.02 9.21 11.24
C PRO A 103 2.61 10.28 10.22
N ALA A 104 3.01 11.52 10.46
CA ALA A 104 2.68 12.66 9.60
C ALA A 104 3.05 12.42 8.12
N GLN A 105 4.17 11.76 7.86
CA GLN A 105 4.62 11.42 6.52
C GLN A 105 3.66 10.44 5.81
N CYS A 106 3.16 9.42 6.53
CA CYS A 106 2.15 8.52 6.01
C CYS A 106 0.85 9.28 5.70
N LYS A 107 0.41 10.09 6.64
CA LYS A 107 -0.81 10.90 6.49
C LYS A 107 -0.70 11.87 5.31
N ALA A 108 0.45 12.48 5.08
CA ALA A 108 0.68 13.36 3.94
C ALA A 108 0.52 12.64 2.58
N ILE A 109 0.95 11.38 2.50
CA ILE A 109 0.72 10.54 1.32
C ILE A 109 -0.79 10.28 1.19
N MET A 110 -1.45 9.82 2.25
CA MET A 110 -2.89 9.51 2.26
C MET A 110 -3.74 10.73 1.87
N ASP A 111 -3.42 11.92 2.37
CA ASP A 111 -4.19 13.16 2.10
C ASP A 111 -4.15 13.59 0.64
N ARG A 112 -3.19 13.11 -0.13
CA ARG A 112 -3.10 13.41 -1.56
C ARG A 112 -3.71 12.36 -2.47
N ALA A 113 -4.27 11.28 -1.89
CA ALA A 113 -4.88 10.18 -2.65
C ALA A 113 -5.98 10.64 -3.60
N LEU A 114 -6.77 11.65 -3.23
CA LEU A 114 -7.87 12.16 -4.05
C LEU A 114 -7.48 12.47 -5.51
N ALA A 115 -6.22 12.87 -5.74
CA ALA A 115 -5.72 13.16 -7.08
C ALA A 115 -5.43 11.90 -7.93
N TYR A 116 -5.48 10.72 -7.32
CA TYR A 116 -5.05 9.45 -7.90
C TYR A 116 -6.08 8.33 -7.73
N MET A 117 -7.22 8.61 -7.08
CA MET A 117 -8.27 7.62 -6.81
C MET A 117 -8.96 7.11 -8.10
N PRO A 118 -9.37 5.84 -8.13
CA PRO A 118 -9.09 4.78 -7.14
C PRO A 118 -7.71 4.15 -7.40
N VAL A 119 -6.71 4.49 -6.57
CA VAL A 119 -5.31 4.09 -6.79
C VAL A 119 -5.06 2.60 -6.55
N GLY A 120 -5.95 1.95 -5.79
CA GLY A 120 -5.85 0.55 -5.39
C GLY A 120 -6.61 -0.44 -6.26
N ASN A 121 -7.40 0.03 -7.23
CA ASN A 121 -8.23 -0.84 -8.06
C ASN A 121 -7.38 -1.97 -8.70
N GLY A 122 -7.82 -3.21 -8.44
CA GLY A 122 -7.13 -4.42 -8.89
C GLY A 122 -5.79 -4.72 -8.19
N LYS A 123 -5.49 -4.02 -7.08
CA LYS A 123 -4.23 -4.18 -6.35
C LYS A 123 -4.46 -4.72 -4.94
N VAL A 124 -3.43 -5.39 -4.45
CA VAL A 124 -3.39 -5.96 -3.10
C VAL A 124 -2.64 -5.02 -2.16
N SER A 125 -3.14 -4.85 -0.93
CA SER A 125 -2.43 -4.18 0.15
C SER A 125 -2.05 -5.13 1.29
N ALA A 126 -0.97 -4.80 1.99
CA ALA A 126 -0.56 -5.42 3.24
C ALA A 126 0.10 -4.38 4.16
N THR A 127 0.03 -4.56 5.49
CA THR A 127 0.56 -3.58 6.43
C THR A 127 1.53 -4.20 7.43
N GLY A 128 2.75 -3.66 7.50
CA GLY A 128 3.69 -3.91 8.59
C GLY A 128 3.69 -2.74 9.58
N LEU A 129 3.28 -2.99 10.82
CA LEU A 129 3.21 -1.99 11.88
C LEU A 129 4.34 -2.17 12.90
N THR A 130 4.95 -1.07 13.31
CA THR A 130 5.93 -1.09 14.41
C THR A 130 5.50 -0.14 15.51
N CYS A 131 5.46 -0.63 16.75
CA CYS A 131 4.93 0.12 17.89
C CYS A 131 5.86 0.03 19.10
N GLY A 132 5.94 1.11 19.87
CA GLY A 132 6.66 1.12 21.15
C GLY A 132 5.86 0.47 22.26
N SER A 133 4.56 0.77 22.35
CA SER A 133 3.70 0.31 23.47
C SER A 133 2.24 0.12 23.07
N ALA A 134 1.59 1.10 22.47
CA ALA A 134 0.16 1.08 22.21
C ALA A 134 -0.20 1.80 20.90
N GLY A 135 -1.45 1.66 20.41
CA GLY A 135 -1.95 2.39 19.24
C GLY A 135 -1.93 1.58 17.94
N VAL A 136 -1.65 0.27 17.98
CA VAL A 136 -1.68 -0.59 16.77
C VAL A 136 -3.07 -0.58 16.13
N LEU A 137 -4.13 -0.80 16.91
CA LEU A 137 -5.49 -0.92 16.37
C LEU A 137 -6.00 0.39 15.75
N SER A 138 -5.76 1.53 16.39
CA SER A 138 -6.18 2.83 15.85
C SER A 138 -5.40 3.21 14.59
N THR A 139 -4.10 2.86 14.54
CA THR A 139 -3.28 3.04 13.33
C THR A 139 -3.75 2.13 12.20
N LEU A 140 -4.03 0.86 12.50
CA LEU A 140 -4.55 -0.11 11.53
C LEU A 140 -5.90 0.34 10.97
N GLN A 141 -6.80 0.84 11.81
CA GLN A 141 -8.10 1.35 11.39
C GLN A 141 -7.97 2.50 10.38
N ALA A 142 -7.01 3.41 10.59
CA ALA A 142 -6.74 4.48 9.63
C ALA A 142 -6.25 3.92 8.27
N MET A 143 -5.38 2.91 8.29
CA MET A 143 -4.89 2.25 7.08
C MET A 143 -6.00 1.50 6.35
N GLN A 144 -6.83 0.73 7.06
CA GLN A 144 -7.93 -0.02 6.48
C GLN A 144 -8.98 0.90 5.86
N SER A 145 -9.29 2.02 6.51
CA SER A 145 -10.16 3.05 5.93
C SER A 145 -9.58 3.62 4.63
N PHE A 146 -8.26 3.87 4.61
CA PHE A 146 -7.57 4.31 3.41
C PHE A 146 -7.62 3.27 2.28
N TYR A 147 -7.40 1.98 2.59
CA TYR A 147 -7.48 0.91 1.60
C TYR A 147 -8.88 0.77 1.03
N SER A 148 -9.89 0.76 1.89
CA SER A 148 -11.29 0.67 1.49
C SER A 148 -11.69 1.83 0.58
N CYS A 149 -11.32 3.08 0.93
CA CYS A 149 -11.63 4.25 0.10
C CYS A 149 -10.88 4.28 -1.25
N ASN A 150 -9.77 3.56 -1.36
CA ASN A 150 -8.93 3.49 -2.57
C ASN A 150 -9.03 2.16 -3.31
N ASP A 151 -9.92 1.28 -2.90
CA ASP A 151 -10.24 0.01 -3.54
C ASP A 151 -9.10 -1.03 -3.56
N PHE A 152 -8.29 -1.04 -2.51
CA PHE A 152 -7.32 -2.11 -2.32
C PHE A 152 -7.96 -3.37 -1.73
N VAL A 153 -7.51 -4.53 -2.19
CA VAL A 153 -7.78 -5.80 -1.51
C VAL A 153 -6.80 -5.97 -0.35
N ASP A 154 -7.27 -5.75 0.89
CA ASP A 154 -6.44 -5.88 2.09
C ASP A 154 -6.19 -7.35 2.44
N THR A 155 -4.93 -7.81 2.42
CA THR A 155 -4.53 -9.17 2.76
C THR A 155 -4.16 -9.36 4.23
N GLY A 156 -4.17 -8.30 4.99
CA GLY A 156 -3.92 -8.31 6.42
C GLY A 156 -2.67 -7.54 6.85
N TRP A 157 -2.28 -7.79 8.09
CA TRP A 157 -1.24 -7.01 8.73
C TRP A 157 -0.41 -7.84 9.71
N VAL A 158 0.76 -7.33 10.04
CA VAL A 158 1.61 -7.79 11.13
C VAL A 158 2.07 -6.60 11.97
N ALA A 159 2.15 -6.78 13.27
CA ALA A 159 2.68 -5.74 14.17
C ALA A 159 3.80 -6.30 15.05
N THR A 160 4.87 -5.50 15.22
CA THR A 160 5.95 -5.80 16.15
C THR A 160 6.10 -4.70 17.19
N TYR A 161 6.34 -5.11 18.44
CA TYR A 161 6.57 -4.20 19.56
C TYR A 161 8.05 -4.16 19.93
N GLY A 162 8.59 -2.96 20.10
CA GLY A 162 9.99 -2.75 20.43
C GLY A 162 10.93 -2.98 19.24
N LYS A 163 11.99 -3.78 19.42
CA LYS A 163 12.99 -4.05 18.37
C LYS A 163 12.55 -5.20 17.48
N THR A 164 12.23 -4.94 16.23
CA THR A 164 11.79 -5.94 15.25
C THR A 164 12.79 -7.09 15.09
N LYS A 165 14.08 -6.78 15.07
CA LYS A 165 15.15 -7.78 14.91
C LYS A 165 15.15 -8.88 15.98
N ASP A 166 14.60 -8.60 17.16
CA ASP A 166 14.54 -9.52 18.30
C ASP A 166 13.18 -10.26 18.38
N LYS A 167 12.35 -10.18 17.34
CA LYS A 167 10.97 -10.70 17.30
C LYS A 167 10.80 -11.80 16.25
N GLU A 168 11.39 -12.99 16.50
CA GLU A 168 11.35 -14.11 15.54
C GLU A 168 9.92 -14.42 15.06
N LYS A 169 8.96 -14.57 15.99
CA LYS A 169 7.56 -14.80 15.63
C LYS A 169 6.96 -13.69 14.75
N GLY A 170 7.34 -12.44 14.99
CA GLY A 170 6.92 -11.30 14.18
C GLY A 170 7.50 -11.36 12.76
N LYS A 171 8.72 -11.85 12.61
CA LYS A 171 9.37 -12.04 11.30
C LYS A 171 8.72 -13.18 10.52
N GLU A 172 8.44 -14.31 11.16
CA GLU A 172 7.71 -15.44 10.54
C GLU A 172 6.36 -14.96 9.99
N VAL A 173 5.55 -14.26 10.80
CA VAL A 173 4.27 -13.73 10.37
C VAL A 173 4.42 -12.69 9.25
N ALA A 174 5.47 -11.87 9.30
CA ALA A 174 5.77 -10.90 8.24
C ALA A 174 6.12 -11.60 6.91
N PHE A 175 6.94 -12.62 6.97
CA PHE A 175 7.29 -13.46 5.82
C PHE A 175 6.04 -14.11 5.20
N ASP A 176 5.20 -14.74 6.02
CA ASP A 176 3.96 -15.38 5.58
C ASP A 176 2.97 -14.36 4.97
N LEU A 177 2.90 -13.15 5.54
CA LEU A 177 2.08 -12.06 5.00
C LEU A 177 2.55 -11.67 3.59
N GLY A 178 3.86 -11.58 3.36
CA GLY A 178 4.44 -11.30 2.05
C GLY A 178 4.07 -12.37 1.01
N ARG A 179 4.20 -13.64 1.37
CA ARG A 179 3.79 -14.76 0.51
C ARG A 179 2.30 -14.71 0.16
N LYS A 180 1.46 -14.44 1.17
CA LYS A 180 0.01 -14.32 1.00
C LYS A 180 -0.34 -13.16 0.05
N ALA A 181 0.29 -12.01 0.20
CA ALA A 181 0.01 -10.84 -0.62
C ALA A 181 0.31 -11.10 -2.11
N VAL A 182 1.46 -11.72 -2.43
CA VAL A 182 1.80 -12.09 -3.82
C VAL A 182 0.84 -13.13 -4.36
N ARG A 183 0.47 -14.14 -3.57
CA ARG A 183 -0.51 -15.17 -4.00
C ARG A 183 -1.86 -14.53 -4.34
N MET A 184 -2.35 -13.62 -3.52
CA MET A 184 -3.62 -12.93 -3.77
C MET A 184 -3.55 -12.06 -5.02
N ALA A 185 -2.45 -11.34 -5.24
CA ALA A 185 -2.26 -10.56 -6.46
C ALA A 185 -2.25 -11.45 -7.72
N ALA A 186 -1.57 -12.59 -7.66
CA ALA A 186 -1.57 -13.55 -8.77
C ALA A 186 -2.97 -14.09 -9.09
N ILE A 187 -3.76 -14.41 -8.04
CA ILE A 187 -5.15 -14.88 -8.22
C ILE A 187 -6.02 -13.79 -8.86
N LEU A 188 -5.93 -12.54 -8.38
CA LEU A 188 -6.72 -11.43 -8.92
C LEU A 188 -6.35 -11.14 -10.37
N LYS A 189 -5.07 -11.18 -10.70
CA LYS A 189 -4.58 -10.95 -12.05
C LYS A 189 -5.05 -12.03 -13.01
N ALA A 190 -4.89 -13.30 -12.64
CA ALA A 190 -5.37 -14.43 -13.43
C ALA A 190 -6.91 -14.42 -13.60
N ALA A 191 -7.67 -14.03 -12.58
CA ALA A 191 -9.12 -13.89 -12.66
C ALA A 191 -9.52 -12.79 -13.66
N ARG A 192 -8.82 -11.65 -13.66
CA ARG A 192 -9.06 -10.56 -14.60
C ARG A 192 -8.73 -10.95 -16.03
N GLU A 193 -7.55 -11.52 -16.26
CA GLU A 193 -7.11 -11.99 -17.59
C GLU A 193 -8.11 -13.01 -18.16
N LYS A 194 -8.55 -13.96 -17.34
CA LYS A 194 -9.57 -14.94 -17.74
C LYS A 194 -10.92 -14.29 -18.08
N ALA A 195 -11.37 -13.32 -17.27
CA ALA A 195 -12.62 -12.60 -17.54
C ALA A 195 -12.54 -11.80 -18.86
N GLU A 196 -11.39 -11.20 -19.17
CA GLU A 196 -11.13 -10.49 -20.43
C GLU A 196 -11.14 -11.46 -21.61
N GLU A 197 -10.49 -12.63 -21.50
CA GLU A 197 -10.46 -13.66 -22.52
C GLU A 197 -11.86 -14.27 -22.79
N ASP A 198 -12.63 -14.52 -21.75
CA ASP A 198 -13.96 -15.12 -21.85
C ASP A 198 -15.05 -14.08 -22.21
N GLY A 199 -14.73 -12.78 -22.19
CA GLY A 199 -15.70 -11.70 -22.40
C GLY A 199 -16.72 -11.58 -21.26
N ASP A 200 -16.35 -11.97 -20.04
CA ASP A 200 -17.20 -11.92 -18.85
C ASP A 200 -17.27 -10.49 -18.28
N GLU A 201 -18.13 -9.68 -18.89
CA GLU A 201 -18.35 -8.29 -18.47
C GLU A 201 -18.88 -8.18 -17.04
N ALA A 202 -19.62 -9.18 -16.55
CA ALA A 202 -20.14 -9.17 -15.19
C ALA A 202 -19.02 -9.31 -14.17
N LEU A 203 -18.11 -10.28 -14.37
CA LEU A 203 -16.95 -10.46 -13.50
C LEU A 203 -15.99 -9.25 -13.58
N LEU A 204 -15.75 -8.71 -14.76
CA LEU A 204 -14.93 -7.51 -14.92
C LEU A 204 -15.51 -6.34 -14.14
N LYS A 205 -16.83 -6.15 -14.20
CA LYS A 205 -17.51 -5.11 -13.43
C LYS A 205 -17.44 -5.35 -11.92
N ASP A 206 -17.55 -6.59 -11.47
CA ASP A 206 -17.42 -6.93 -10.04
C ASP A 206 -16.00 -6.75 -9.52
N LEU A 207 -15.00 -6.79 -10.41
CA LEU A 207 -13.59 -6.48 -10.11
C LEU A 207 -13.26 -4.97 -10.19
N GLU A 208 -14.21 -4.15 -10.62
CA GLU A 208 -14.06 -2.69 -10.64
C GLU A 208 -14.34 -2.06 -9.27
N HIS A 209 -13.95 -0.81 -9.17
CA HIS A 209 -14.15 -0.02 -7.95
C HIS A 209 -15.63 0.10 -7.56
N THR A 210 -15.92 -0.33 -6.33
CA THR A 210 -17.22 -0.09 -5.71
C THR A 210 -17.15 1.19 -4.88
N ASN A 211 -17.88 2.21 -5.28
CA ASN A 211 -17.93 3.45 -4.53
C ASN A 211 -18.59 3.24 -3.16
N HIS A 212 -17.82 3.37 -2.08
CA HIS A 212 -18.30 3.18 -0.71
C HIS A 212 -19.23 4.28 -0.22
N PHE A 213 -19.22 5.39 -0.91
CA PHE A 213 -20.04 6.50 -0.52
C PHE A 213 -21.23 6.55 -1.48
N ALA A 214 -22.45 6.54 -0.98
CA ALA A 214 -23.63 6.87 -1.74
C ALA A 214 -23.58 8.38 -2.09
N TYR A 215 -22.68 8.74 -2.99
CA TYR A 215 -22.47 10.11 -3.40
C TYR A 215 -23.63 10.59 -4.28
N GLY A 216 -24.73 10.87 -3.69
CA GLY A 216 -25.67 11.82 -4.22
C GLY A 216 -25.73 13.08 -3.37
N THR A 217 -24.96 13.06 -2.27
CA THR A 217 -25.05 14.08 -1.22
C THR A 217 -23.83 15.00 -1.12
N HIS A 218 -22.73 14.70 -1.83
CA HIS A 218 -21.56 15.56 -1.86
C HIS A 218 -21.49 16.27 -3.21
N THR A 219 -21.96 17.48 -3.24
CA THR A 219 -21.64 18.45 -4.30
C THR A 219 -20.31 19.11 -3.93
N PHE A 220 -19.26 18.79 -4.66
CA PHE A 220 -18.01 19.52 -4.61
C PHE A 220 -17.99 20.65 -5.65
#